data_83061a940116ca986174670a7c05284e
#
_entry.id   83061a940116ca986174670a7c05284e
#
_cell.length_a   1.000
_cell.length_b   1.000
_cell.length_c   1.000
_cell.angle_alpha   90.00
_cell.angle_beta   90.00
_cell.angle_gamma   90.00
#
_symmetry.space_group_name_H-M   'P 1'
#
loop_
_entity.id
_entity.type
_entity.pdbx_description
1 polymer ?
#
loop_
_entity_poly.entity_id
_entity_poly.type
_entity_poly.pdbx_seq_one_letter_code
_entity_poly.pdbx_strand_id
1 'polypeptide(L)'
;MQDNLSLYHIFYTVARTGSISHSSRELYISQPAVSKSIKKLEESLGVSLIKRSSKGITLTNEGNILYRYLHSAFETISAGEDTLRHIHELGIGHIRIGVSSTLCKHILLPCLKDFLTEYPHMQITISCQSTSHTIELIENNEIDIGLIARPDSAKKLDYIGAGQIHDIFVSSPQYAKGLIERENISSNDIINNSNLILLDKNNLTRKFINNYLSSWEISSDTAMEVNSMELLIDFVKTGLGVGCIIKEFIKEELNNKSLIQIKTPSTIKPRQICF
;
A
#
# COMPACT_ATOMS: atom_id res chain seq x y z
N MET A 1 -4.42 34.46 7.85
CA MET A 1 -4.01 33.26 7.11
C MET A 1 -3.24 33.61 5.83
N GLN A 2 -3.64 34.61 5.04
CA GLN A 2 -2.95 34.96 3.78
C GLN A 2 -1.50 35.43 3.92
N ASP A 3 -1.12 36.13 5.00
CA ASP A 3 0.25 36.66 5.19
C ASP A 3 1.30 35.60 5.60
N ASN A 4 0.88 34.36 5.90
CA ASN A 4 1.79 33.36 6.42
C ASN A 4 2.21 32.28 5.40
N LEU A 5 1.61 32.21 4.21
CA LEU A 5 1.92 31.13 3.26
C LEU A 5 3.40 31.14 2.84
N SER A 6 3.97 32.32 2.64
CA SER A 6 5.40 32.46 2.32
C SER A 6 6.30 31.97 3.45
N LEU A 7 5.89 32.16 4.72
CA LEU A 7 6.64 31.69 5.87
C LEU A 7 6.61 30.14 5.95
N TYR A 8 5.46 29.55 5.69
CA TYR A 8 5.32 28.09 5.61
C TYR A 8 6.15 27.49 4.48
N HIS A 9 6.18 28.12 3.30
CA HIS A 9 7.01 27.67 2.19
C HIS A 9 8.50 27.75 2.50
N ILE A 10 8.95 28.85 3.13
CA ILE A 10 10.33 28.98 3.58
C ILE A 10 10.69 27.90 4.61
N PHE A 11 9.82 27.65 5.59
CA PHE A 11 10.04 26.58 6.56
C PHE A 11 10.08 25.20 5.90
N TYR A 12 9.14 24.91 5.01
CA TYR A 12 9.11 23.65 4.26
C TYR A 12 10.42 23.40 3.50
N THR A 13 10.92 24.42 2.79
CA THR A 13 12.19 24.32 2.05
C THR A 13 13.37 24.10 2.99
N VAL A 14 13.42 24.79 4.15
CA VAL A 14 14.47 24.60 5.16
C VAL A 14 14.40 23.20 5.77
N ALA A 15 13.21 22.71 6.06
CA ALA A 15 13.00 21.38 6.61
C ALA A 15 13.45 20.27 5.64
N ARG A 16 13.14 20.43 4.35
CA ARG A 16 13.49 19.49 3.28
C ARG A 16 15.00 19.48 3.00
N THR A 17 15.64 20.63 2.96
CA THR A 17 17.08 20.74 2.61
C THR A 17 18.01 20.52 3.80
N GLY A 18 17.53 20.67 5.04
CA GLY A 18 18.34 20.62 6.26
C GLY A 18 19.36 21.75 6.41
N SER A 19 19.31 22.79 5.55
CA SER A 19 20.33 23.83 5.46
C SER A 19 19.78 25.20 5.07
N ILE A 20 20.01 26.23 5.92
CA ILE A 20 19.64 27.61 5.59
C ILE A 20 20.34 28.11 4.33
N SER A 21 21.63 27.79 4.16
CA SER A 21 22.40 28.21 2.99
C SER A 21 21.87 27.59 1.70
N HIS A 22 21.46 26.34 1.72
CA HIS A 22 20.87 25.68 0.55
C HIS A 22 19.49 26.27 0.25
N SER A 23 18.66 26.41 1.28
CA SER A 23 17.31 26.99 1.13
C SER A 23 17.34 28.43 0.63
N SER A 24 18.30 29.24 1.08
CA SER A 24 18.42 30.64 0.63
C SER A 24 18.72 30.75 -0.87
N ARG A 25 19.53 29.84 -1.40
CA ARG A 25 19.81 29.77 -2.86
C ARG A 25 18.58 29.33 -3.64
N GLU A 26 17.90 28.29 -3.17
CA GLU A 26 16.70 27.76 -3.81
C GLU A 26 15.55 28.77 -3.83
N LEU A 27 15.38 29.51 -2.72
CA LEU A 27 14.34 30.51 -2.58
C LEU A 27 14.72 31.90 -3.16
N TYR A 28 15.96 32.07 -3.65
CA TYR A 28 16.48 33.34 -4.16
C TYR A 28 16.39 34.50 -3.14
N ILE A 29 16.56 34.21 -1.83
CA ILE A 29 16.55 35.19 -0.75
C ILE A 29 17.82 35.05 0.11
N SER A 30 18.17 36.09 0.89
CA SER A 30 19.34 36.03 1.75
C SER A 30 19.16 35.10 2.96
N GLN A 31 20.26 34.50 3.45
CA GLN A 31 20.23 33.65 4.64
C GLN A 31 19.65 34.36 5.89
N PRO A 32 19.96 35.64 6.16
CA PRO A 32 19.30 36.38 7.21
C PRO A 32 17.79 36.49 7.04
N ALA A 33 17.29 36.63 5.80
CA ALA A 33 15.86 36.68 5.51
C ALA A 33 15.20 35.31 5.80
N VAL A 34 15.81 34.20 5.37
CA VAL A 34 15.34 32.85 5.74
C VAL A 34 15.25 32.69 7.26
N SER A 35 16.33 33.04 7.97
CA SER A 35 16.40 32.94 9.45
C SER A 35 15.33 33.77 10.14
N LYS A 36 15.09 35.01 9.66
CA LYS A 36 14.05 35.90 10.17
C LYS A 36 12.65 35.37 9.95
N SER A 37 12.42 34.79 8.76
CA SER A 37 11.12 34.18 8.41
C SER A 37 10.79 32.97 9.26
N ILE A 38 11.76 32.09 9.50
CA ILE A 38 11.58 30.95 10.42
C ILE A 38 11.24 31.44 11.82
N LYS A 39 12.01 32.40 12.34
CA LYS A 39 11.76 32.98 13.68
C LYS A 39 10.36 33.60 13.78
N LYS A 40 9.93 34.35 12.75
CA LYS A 40 8.59 34.93 12.70
C LYS A 40 7.49 33.84 12.68
N LEU A 41 7.72 32.72 11.99
CA LEU A 41 6.78 31.60 11.98
C LEU A 41 6.72 30.94 13.36
N GLU A 42 7.87 30.67 14.01
CA GLU A 42 7.94 30.11 15.36
C GLU A 42 7.25 31.01 16.39
N GLU A 43 7.48 32.31 16.31
CA GLU A 43 6.82 33.31 17.16
C GLU A 43 5.29 33.30 16.94
N SER A 44 4.83 33.21 15.70
CA SER A 44 3.40 33.20 15.38
C SER A 44 2.68 31.93 15.84
N LEU A 45 3.41 30.82 15.92
CA LEU A 45 2.88 29.51 16.35
C LEU A 45 3.10 29.21 17.83
N GLY A 46 3.98 30.00 18.48
CA GLY A 46 4.33 29.83 19.90
C GLY A 46 5.20 28.60 20.19
N VAL A 47 5.83 28.03 19.17
CA VAL A 47 6.65 26.80 19.28
C VAL A 47 7.92 26.90 18.44
N SER A 48 9.00 26.23 18.89
CA SER A 48 10.20 26.08 18.08
C SER A 48 10.07 24.94 17.10
N LEU A 49 10.38 25.19 15.83
CA LEU A 49 10.26 24.22 14.74
C LEU A 49 11.59 23.58 14.37
N ILE A 50 12.72 24.30 14.60
CA ILE A 50 14.05 23.84 14.23
C ILE A 50 15.03 23.91 15.39
N LYS A 51 16.01 23.00 15.38
CA LYS A 51 17.23 23.03 16.22
C LYS A 51 18.42 23.27 15.32
N ARG A 52 19.27 24.23 15.69
CA ARG A 52 20.52 24.55 14.97
C ARG A 52 21.68 23.85 15.65
N SER A 53 22.55 23.25 14.88
CA SER A 53 23.79 22.62 15.34
C SER A 53 24.94 22.92 14.39
N SER A 54 26.16 22.58 14.78
CA SER A 54 27.33 22.67 13.90
C SER A 54 27.26 21.77 12.68
N LYS A 55 26.35 20.78 12.69
CA LYS A 55 26.12 19.84 11.58
C LYS A 55 24.95 20.26 10.66
N GLY A 56 24.31 21.39 10.92
CA GLY A 56 23.16 21.88 10.15
C GLY A 56 21.90 22.06 11.00
N ILE A 57 20.75 21.89 10.37
CA ILE A 57 19.43 22.04 10.99
C ILE A 57 18.76 20.68 11.14
N THR A 58 18.12 20.45 12.27
CA THR A 58 17.21 19.34 12.52
C THR A 58 15.86 19.88 12.99
N LEU A 59 14.78 19.16 12.68
CA LEU A 59 13.44 19.52 13.12
C LEU A 59 13.22 19.15 14.60
N THR A 60 12.40 19.94 15.29
CA THR A 60 11.79 19.55 16.57
C THR A 60 10.65 18.54 16.32
N ASN A 61 10.02 18.02 17.37
CA ASN A 61 8.82 17.21 17.22
C ASN A 61 7.68 18.00 16.56
N GLU A 62 7.49 19.25 16.99
CA GLU A 62 6.52 20.20 16.45
C GLU A 62 6.84 20.53 14.98
N GLY A 63 8.13 20.74 14.68
CA GLY A 63 8.62 20.93 13.32
C GLY A 63 8.34 19.74 12.40
N ASN A 64 8.52 18.51 12.89
CA ASN A 64 8.20 17.29 12.14
C ASN A 64 6.70 17.15 11.87
N ILE A 65 5.85 17.51 12.85
CA ILE A 65 4.40 17.50 12.66
C ILE A 65 4.02 18.51 11.58
N LEU A 66 4.47 19.76 11.68
CA LEU A 66 4.15 20.80 10.71
C LEU A 66 4.69 20.47 9.32
N TYR A 67 5.91 19.91 9.22
CA TYR A 67 6.52 19.52 7.95
C TYR A 67 5.66 18.50 7.19
N ARG A 68 5.11 17.48 7.87
CA ARG A 68 4.24 16.49 7.23
C ARG A 68 2.99 17.11 6.63
N TYR A 69 2.32 18.02 7.36
CA TYR A 69 1.14 18.71 6.84
C TYR A 69 1.48 19.64 5.67
N LEU A 70 2.62 20.34 5.73
CA LEU A 70 3.07 21.22 4.65
C LEU A 70 3.50 20.42 3.42
N HIS A 71 4.15 19.28 3.60
CA HIS A 71 4.50 18.39 2.50
C HIS A 71 3.24 17.97 1.72
N SER A 72 2.25 17.42 2.42
CA SER A 72 0.97 17.07 1.80
C SER A 72 0.27 18.26 1.12
N ALA A 73 0.28 19.43 1.75
CA ALA A 73 -0.33 20.63 1.18
C ALA A 73 0.37 21.09 -0.10
N PHE A 74 1.69 21.13 -0.12
CA PHE A 74 2.46 21.53 -1.31
C PHE A 74 2.39 20.49 -2.43
N GLU A 75 2.38 19.19 -2.12
CA GLU A 75 2.12 18.15 -3.11
C GLU A 75 0.73 18.31 -3.75
N THR A 76 -0.28 18.63 -2.95
CA THR A 76 -1.63 18.88 -3.46
C THR A 76 -1.68 20.11 -4.38
N ILE A 77 -0.99 21.20 -4.01
CA ILE A 77 -0.88 22.39 -4.85
C ILE A 77 -0.18 22.06 -6.16
N SER A 78 0.97 21.38 -6.10
CA SER A 78 1.72 20.96 -7.28
C SER A 78 0.90 20.08 -8.21
N ALA A 79 0.16 19.11 -7.67
CA ALA A 79 -0.74 18.27 -8.45
C ALA A 79 -1.86 19.08 -9.14
N GLY A 80 -2.37 20.11 -8.46
CA GLY A 80 -3.33 21.05 -9.05
C GLY A 80 -2.73 21.87 -10.20
N GLU A 81 -1.53 22.39 -10.02
CA GLU A 81 -0.80 23.14 -11.06
C GLU A 81 -0.48 22.25 -12.27
N ASP A 82 -0.04 21.01 -12.02
CA ASP A 82 0.22 20.01 -13.08
C ASP A 82 -1.07 19.67 -13.83
N THR A 83 -2.18 19.46 -13.11
CA THR A 83 -3.49 19.22 -13.72
C THR A 83 -3.92 20.38 -14.62
N LEU A 84 -3.77 21.63 -14.16
CA LEU A 84 -4.09 22.82 -14.95
C LEU A 84 -3.19 22.95 -16.17
N ARG A 85 -1.90 22.66 -16.02
CA ARG A 85 -0.94 22.67 -17.12
C ARG A 85 -1.31 21.63 -18.19
N HIS A 86 -1.64 20.40 -17.78
CA HIS A 86 -2.04 19.33 -18.68
C HIS A 86 -3.39 19.61 -19.37
N ILE A 87 -4.36 20.18 -18.64
CA ILE A 87 -5.65 20.63 -19.23
C ILE A 87 -5.40 21.70 -20.29
N HIS A 88 -4.48 22.61 -20.03
CA HIS A 88 -4.20 23.71 -20.95
C HIS A 88 -3.42 23.27 -22.20
N GLU A 89 -2.47 22.36 -22.06
CA GLU A 89 -1.59 21.96 -23.16
C GLU A 89 -2.19 20.90 -24.09
N LEU A 90 -2.94 19.91 -23.59
CA LEU A 90 -3.35 18.75 -24.38
C LEU A 90 -4.70 18.11 -23.95
N GLY A 91 -5.41 18.62 -22.96
CA GLY A 91 -6.60 17.92 -22.41
C GLY A 91 -6.25 16.56 -21.78
N ILE A 92 -5.05 16.41 -21.25
CA ILE A 92 -4.53 15.17 -20.67
C ILE A 92 -4.73 15.19 -19.15
N GLY A 93 -5.34 14.13 -18.62
CA GLY A 93 -5.40 13.86 -17.18
C GLY A 93 -4.22 13.00 -16.72
N HIS A 94 -3.89 13.07 -15.43
CA HIS A 94 -2.95 12.17 -14.77
C HIS A 94 -3.62 11.54 -13.56
N ILE A 95 -3.56 10.22 -13.47
CA ILE A 95 -4.11 9.44 -12.35
C ILE A 95 -2.97 8.67 -11.68
N ARG A 96 -2.80 8.88 -10.38
CA ARG A 96 -1.84 8.13 -9.54
C ARG A 96 -2.58 7.07 -8.77
N ILE A 97 -2.27 5.81 -9.04
CA ILE A 97 -2.98 4.64 -8.48
C ILE A 97 -2.05 3.87 -7.55
N GLY A 98 -2.50 3.67 -6.31
CA GLY A 98 -1.86 2.74 -5.37
C GLY A 98 -2.58 1.39 -5.37
N VAL A 99 -1.83 0.30 -5.40
CA VAL A 99 -2.40 -1.06 -5.49
C VAL A 99 -1.39 -2.10 -5.04
N SER A 100 -1.82 -3.28 -4.60
CA SER A 100 -0.88 -4.41 -4.45
C SER A 100 -0.55 -5.01 -5.83
N SER A 101 0.67 -5.58 -5.98
CA SER A 101 1.10 -6.21 -7.25
C SER A 101 0.07 -7.19 -7.77
N THR A 102 -0.51 -7.99 -6.89
CA THR A 102 -1.49 -9.02 -7.24
C THR A 102 -2.82 -8.43 -7.73
N LEU A 103 -3.38 -7.43 -7.02
CA LEU A 103 -4.59 -6.75 -7.49
C LEU A 103 -4.33 -5.96 -8.78
N CYS A 104 -3.13 -5.40 -8.92
CA CYS A 104 -2.71 -4.74 -10.15
C CYS A 104 -2.77 -5.70 -11.34
N LYS A 105 -2.12 -6.85 -11.23
CA LYS A 105 -2.01 -7.85 -12.31
C LYS A 105 -3.38 -8.43 -12.71
N HIS A 106 -4.19 -8.80 -11.72
CA HIS A 106 -5.40 -9.59 -11.99
C HIS A 106 -6.68 -8.77 -12.12
N ILE A 107 -6.71 -7.53 -11.62
CA ILE A 107 -7.91 -6.70 -11.62
C ILE A 107 -7.66 -5.36 -12.32
N LEU A 108 -6.64 -4.60 -11.91
CA LEU A 108 -6.42 -3.27 -12.46
C LEU A 108 -5.98 -3.32 -13.92
N LEU A 109 -5.02 -4.16 -14.27
CA LEU A 109 -4.45 -4.23 -15.62
C LEU A 109 -5.49 -4.55 -16.71
N PRO A 110 -6.41 -5.51 -16.54
CA PRO A 110 -7.51 -5.71 -17.50
C PRO A 110 -8.37 -4.45 -17.68
N CYS A 111 -8.74 -3.76 -16.59
CA CYS A 111 -9.55 -2.54 -16.66
C CYS A 111 -8.78 -1.39 -17.33
N LEU A 112 -7.48 -1.26 -17.08
CA LEU A 112 -6.64 -0.22 -17.67
C LEU A 112 -6.52 -0.35 -19.19
N LYS A 113 -6.52 -1.58 -19.71
CA LYS A 113 -6.47 -1.81 -21.15
C LYS A 113 -7.67 -1.15 -21.85
N ASP A 114 -8.86 -1.38 -21.33
CA ASP A 114 -10.08 -0.82 -21.90
C ASP A 114 -10.13 0.70 -21.69
N PHE A 115 -9.78 1.16 -20.49
CA PHE A 115 -9.72 2.58 -20.15
C PHE A 115 -8.76 3.37 -21.06
N LEU A 116 -7.53 2.89 -21.27
CA LEU A 116 -6.56 3.56 -22.13
C LEU A 116 -6.91 3.49 -23.64
N THR A 117 -7.76 2.54 -24.03
CA THR A 117 -8.31 2.51 -25.39
C THR A 117 -9.31 3.66 -25.60
N GLU A 118 -10.10 4.00 -24.58
CA GLU A 118 -11.07 5.09 -24.61
C GLU A 118 -10.39 6.45 -24.34
N TYR A 119 -9.39 6.49 -23.45
CA TYR A 119 -8.67 7.72 -23.04
C TYR A 119 -7.17 7.61 -23.32
N PRO A 120 -6.72 7.61 -24.58
CA PRO A 120 -5.33 7.30 -24.97
C PRO A 120 -4.29 8.34 -24.52
N HIS A 121 -4.74 9.54 -24.14
CA HIS A 121 -3.87 10.62 -23.66
C HIS A 121 -3.81 10.73 -22.13
N MET A 122 -4.49 9.84 -21.41
CA MET A 122 -4.46 9.80 -19.97
C MET A 122 -3.10 9.24 -19.49
N GLN A 123 -2.43 9.97 -18.62
CA GLN A 123 -1.23 9.49 -17.95
C GLN A 123 -1.63 8.70 -16.70
N ILE A 124 -1.01 7.54 -16.50
CA ILE A 124 -1.26 6.72 -15.31
C ILE A 124 0.07 6.40 -14.65
N THR A 125 0.15 6.68 -13.36
CA THR A 125 1.26 6.22 -12.50
C THR A 125 0.72 5.16 -11.55
N ILE A 126 1.36 3.99 -11.54
CA ILE A 126 0.98 2.87 -10.67
C ILE A 126 2.08 2.67 -9.63
N SER A 127 1.72 2.70 -8.36
CA SER A 127 2.59 2.41 -7.24
C SER A 127 2.15 1.10 -6.58
N CYS A 128 3.03 0.07 -6.66
CA CYS A 128 2.72 -1.25 -6.11
C CYS A 128 3.25 -1.37 -4.68
N GLN A 129 2.34 -1.52 -3.71
CA GLN A 129 2.66 -1.61 -2.29
C GLN A 129 1.57 -2.31 -1.47
N SER A 130 1.76 -2.39 -0.14
CA SER A 130 0.77 -2.97 0.76
C SER A 130 -0.49 -2.09 0.87
N THR A 131 -1.62 -2.69 1.24
CA THR A 131 -2.88 -1.96 1.47
C THR A 131 -2.71 -0.85 2.52
N SER A 132 -1.96 -1.10 3.61
CA SER A 132 -1.74 -0.10 4.66
C SER A 132 -0.99 1.11 4.13
N HIS A 133 0.04 0.89 3.31
CA HIS A 133 0.82 1.98 2.71
C HIS A 133 0.03 2.71 1.62
N THR A 134 -0.80 2.00 0.85
CA THR A 134 -1.73 2.64 -0.11
C THR A 134 -2.67 3.61 0.60
N ILE A 135 -3.23 3.22 1.75
CA ILE A 135 -4.10 4.11 2.54
C ILE A 135 -3.33 5.34 3.03
N GLU A 136 -2.11 5.15 3.54
CA GLU A 136 -1.25 6.25 3.98
C GLU A 136 -0.95 7.24 2.85
N LEU A 137 -0.66 6.75 1.64
CA LEU A 137 -0.43 7.61 0.47
C LEU A 137 -1.68 8.39 0.04
N ILE A 138 -2.88 7.79 0.16
CA ILE A 138 -4.15 8.51 -0.10
C ILE A 138 -4.34 9.61 0.96
N GLU A 139 -4.17 9.30 2.24
CA GLU A 139 -4.31 10.26 3.33
C GLU A 139 -3.34 11.44 3.22
N ASN A 140 -2.16 11.20 2.63
CA ASN A 140 -1.13 12.22 2.37
C ASN A 140 -1.32 12.94 1.02
N ASN A 141 -2.32 12.60 0.21
CA ASN A 141 -2.54 13.10 -1.17
C ASN A 141 -1.37 12.82 -2.14
N GLU A 142 -0.61 11.77 -1.88
CA GLU A 142 0.49 11.34 -2.76
C GLU A 142 -0.02 10.51 -3.95
N ILE A 143 -1.18 9.87 -3.79
CA ILE A 143 -1.92 9.18 -4.85
C ILE A 143 -3.38 9.62 -4.85
N ASP A 144 -4.05 9.47 -6.01
CA ASP A 144 -5.42 9.93 -6.21
C ASP A 144 -6.45 8.84 -5.89
N ILE A 145 -6.09 7.58 -6.13
CA ILE A 145 -6.99 6.44 -5.95
C ILE A 145 -6.20 5.19 -5.50
N GLY A 146 -6.83 4.35 -4.70
CA GLY A 146 -6.24 3.07 -4.27
C GLY A 146 -7.16 1.90 -4.59
N LEU A 147 -6.64 0.82 -5.17
CA LEU A 147 -7.34 -0.45 -5.29
C LEU A 147 -6.87 -1.40 -4.19
N ILE A 148 -7.73 -1.64 -3.21
CA ILE A 148 -7.38 -2.37 -1.99
C ILE A 148 -8.47 -3.38 -1.58
N ALA A 149 -8.08 -4.37 -0.78
CA ALA A 149 -9.07 -5.11 0.02
C ALA A 149 -9.59 -4.19 1.13
N ARG A 150 -10.92 -4.07 1.24
CA ARG A 150 -11.57 -3.16 2.20
C ARG A 150 -11.16 -3.49 3.64
N PRO A 151 -10.56 -2.57 4.37
CA PRO A 151 -10.24 -2.77 5.78
C PRO A 151 -11.47 -2.57 6.66
N ASP A 152 -11.55 -3.28 7.78
CA ASP A 152 -12.69 -3.20 8.72
C ASP A 152 -12.79 -1.83 9.45
N SER A 153 -11.71 -1.05 9.51
CA SER A 153 -11.58 0.10 10.41
C SER A 153 -11.31 1.47 9.75
N ALA A 154 -11.26 1.57 8.43
CA ALA A 154 -10.92 2.85 7.78
C ALA A 154 -12.17 3.75 7.67
N LYS A 155 -12.29 4.72 8.58
CA LYS A 155 -13.45 5.62 8.71
C LYS A 155 -13.34 6.95 7.94
N LYS A 156 -12.21 7.23 7.30
CA LYS A 156 -11.93 8.56 6.72
C LYS A 156 -11.92 8.60 5.19
N LEU A 157 -12.05 7.47 4.52
CA LEU A 157 -11.99 7.37 3.08
C LEU A 157 -13.35 6.98 2.50
N ASP A 158 -13.65 7.46 1.32
CA ASP A 158 -14.78 7.00 0.52
C ASP A 158 -14.39 5.72 -0.22
N TYR A 159 -15.30 4.76 -0.28
CA TYR A 159 -15.07 3.47 -0.90
C TYR A 159 -16.08 3.17 -1.98
N ILE A 160 -15.60 2.86 -3.17
CA ILE A 160 -16.39 2.37 -4.29
C ILE A 160 -16.12 0.88 -4.47
N GLY A 161 -17.15 0.04 -4.34
CA GLY A 161 -17.00 -1.40 -4.48
C GLY A 161 -16.53 -1.81 -5.87
N ALA A 162 -15.47 -2.63 -5.94
CA ALA A 162 -14.90 -3.15 -7.18
C ALA A 162 -15.10 -4.67 -7.34
N GLY A 163 -15.73 -5.33 -6.36
CA GLY A 163 -16.02 -6.76 -6.41
C GLY A 163 -15.65 -7.48 -5.11
N GLN A 164 -15.55 -8.81 -5.21
CA GLN A 164 -15.19 -9.68 -4.09
C GLN A 164 -14.06 -10.62 -4.49
N ILE A 165 -13.26 -11.00 -3.51
CA ILE A 165 -12.20 -12.01 -3.62
C ILE A 165 -12.43 -13.11 -2.59
N HIS A 166 -12.07 -14.34 -2.96
CA HIS A 166 -12.27 -15.54 -2.14
C HIS A 166 -10.92 -16.17 -1.82
N ASP A 167 -10.59 -16.18 -0.53
CA ASP A 167 -9.40 -16.88 -0.07
C ASP A 167 -9.71 -18.37 0.09
N ILE A 168 -8.85 -19.22 -0.48
CA ILE A 168 -8.94 -20.67 -0.37
C ILE A 168 -7.58 -21.28 -0.02
N PHE A 169 -7.59 -22.39 0.69
CA PHE A 169 -6.38 -23.17 0.89
C PHE A 169 -6.18 -24.11 -0.29
N VAL A 170 -4.97 -24.16 -0.80
CA VAL A 170 -4.59 -24.98 -1.96
C VAL A 170 -3.26 -25.66 -1.75
N SER A 171 -3.06 -26.75 -2.48
CA SER A 171 -1.81 -27.51 -2.50
C SER A 171 -1.60 -28.11 -3.89
N SER A 172 -0.38 -28.52 -4.22
CA SER A 172 -0.18 -29.44 -5.33
C SER A 172 -0.79 -30.81 -5.02
N PRO A 173 -1.35 -31.52 -6.02
CA PRO A 173 -1.92 -32.85 -5.82
C PRO A 173 -0.91 -33.85 -5.23
N GLN A 174 0.35 -33.73 -5.66
CA GLN A 174 1.44 -34.60 -5.21
C GLN A 174 1.72 -34.43 -3.72
N TYR A 175 1.78 -33.17 -3.22
CA TYR A 175 1.99 -32.88 -1.80
C TYR A 175 0.84 -33.41 -0.97
N ALA A 176 -0.41 -33.10 -1.36
CA ALA A 176 -1.58 -33.54 -0.60
C ALA A 176 -1.65 -35.07 -0.50
N LYS A 177 -1.41 -35.79 -1.62
CA LYS A 177 -1.38 -37.25 -1.64
C LYS A 177 -0.27 -37.80 -0.75
N GLY A 178 0.96 -37.29 -0.90
CA GLY A 178 2.10 -37.73 -0.12
C GLY A 178 1.93 -37.47 1.39
N LEU A 179 1.29 -36.37 1.77
CA LEU A 179 0.99 -36.07 3.18
C LEU A 179 -0.03 -37.06 3.76
N ILE A 180 -1.12 -37.34 3.03
CA ILE A 180 -2.15 -38.29 3.46
C ILE A 180 -1.52 -39.70 3.67
N GLU A 181 -0.69 -40.16 2.74
CA GLU A 181 -0.03 -41.46 2.80
C GLU A 181 1.00 -41.54 3.94
N ARG A 182 1.82 -40.48 4.12
CA ARG A 182 2.89 -40.46 5.13
C ARG A 182 2.36 -40.37 6.56
N GLU A 183 1.36 -39.50 6.78
CA GLU A 183 0.83 -39.24 8.12
C GLU A 183 -0.41 -40.12 8.43
N ASN A 184 -0.89 -40.94 7.48
CA ASN A 184 -2.09 -41.77 7.59
C ASN A 184 -3.32 -40.98 8.07
N ILE A 185 -3.54 -39.81 7.47
CA ILE A 185 -4.61 -38.87 7.83
C ILE A 185 -5.72 -38.84 6.76
N SER A 186 -6.87 -38.29 7.13
CA SER A 186 -7.95 -38.02 6.18
C SER A 186 -7.71 -36.75 5.36
N SER A 187 -8.41 -36.62 4.24
CA SER A 187 -8.37 -35.39 3.43
C SER A 187 -8.89 -34.14 4.15
N ASN A 188 -9.61 -34.31 5.24
CA ASN A 188 -10.11 -33.19 6.07
C ASN A 188 -9.07 -32.67 7.05
N ASP A 189 -8.03 -33.46 7.33
CA ASP A 189 -7.00 -33.14 8.34
C ASP A 189 -5.72 -32.55 7.69
N ILE A 190 -5.72 -32.37 6.38
CA ILE A 190 -4.54 -31.89 5.63
C ILE A 190 -4.01 -30.56 6.20
N ILE A 191 -4.88 -29.59 6.46
CA ILE A 191 -4.44 -28.25 6.96
C ILE A 191 -3.73 -28.38 8.30
N ASN A 192 -4.23 -29.18 9.22
CA ASN A 192 -3.69 -29.35 10.56
C ASN A 192 -2.31 -30.02 10.57
N ASN A 193 -2.01 -30.84 9.55
CA ASN A 193 -0.78 -31.63 9.45
C ASN A 193 0.15 -31.13 8.37
N SER A 194 -0.19 -30.03 7.68
CA SER A 194 0.61 -29.52 6.56
C SER A 194 1.61 -28.47 6.98
N ASN A 195 2.65 -28.32 6.17
CA ASN A 195 3.48 -27.13 6.19
C ASN A 195 2.67 -25.98 5.58
N LEU A 196 2.27 -24.99 6.38
CA LEU A 196 1.59 -23.81 5.89
C LEU A 196 2.60 -22.85 5.24
N ILE A 197 2.22 -22.29 4.09
CA ILE A 197 2.95 -21.23 3.40
C ILE A 197 2.01 -20.03 3.36
N LEU A 198 2.39 -18.94 4.01
CA LEU A 198 1.52 -17.78 4.21
C LEU A 198 2.27 -16.48 3.88
N LEU A 199 1.53 -15.42 3.66
CA LEU A 199 2.12 -14.08 3.54
C LEU A 199 2.73 -13.63 4.87
N ASP A 200 3.61 -12.64 4.84
CA ASP A 200 4.24 -12.07 6.05
C ASP A 200 3.22 -11.53 7.05
N LYS A 201 3.59 -11.47 8.34
CA LYS A 201 2.69 -11.11 9.45
C LYS A 201 2.12 -9.69 9.38
N ASN A 202 2.76 -8.78 8.65
CA ASN A 202 2.29 -7.41 8.51
C ASN A 202 1.22 -7.27 7.41
N ASN A 203 1.11 -8.27 6.54
CA ASN A 203 0.15 -8.28 5.44
C ASN A 203 -1.28 -8.39 5.97
N LEU A 204 -2.20 -7.55 5.47
CA LEU A 204 -3.61 -7.57 5.90
C LEU A 204 -4.31 -8.89 5.56
N THR A 205 -3.99 -9.50 4.40
CA THR A 205 -4.50 -10.84 4.05
C THR A 205 -4.05 -11.88 5.08
N ARG A 206 -2.77 -11.83 5.50
CA ARG A 206 -2.27 -12.74 6.55
C ARG A 206 -3.03 -12.54 7.86
N LYS A 207 -3.28 -11.31 8.29
CA LYS A 207 -4.06 -11.03 9.52
C LYS A 207 -5.47 -11.59 9.44
N PHE A 208 -6.12 -11.42 8.29
CA PHE A 208 -7.45 -11.97 8.04
C PHE A 208 -7.46 -13.52 8.13
N ILE A 209 -6.47 -14.17 7.49
CA ILE A 209 -6.35 -15.63 7.50
C ILE A 209 -5.95 -16.17 8.88
N ASN A 210 -5.12 -15.46 9.64
CA ASN A 210 -4.80 -15.84 11.02
C ASN A 210 -6.05 -15.87 11.90
N ASN A 211 -6.95 -14.89 11.76
CA ASN A 211 -8.22 -14.90 12.50
C ASN A 211 -9.08 -16.12 12.15
N TYR A 212 -9.09 -16.53 10.88
CA TYR A 212 -9.76 -17.75 10.45
C TYR A 212 -9.09 -19.00 11.04
N LEU A 213 -7.79 -19.16 10.91
CA LEU A 213 -7.04 -20.30 11.44
C LEU A 213 -7.20 -20.42 12.97
N SER A 214 -7.11 -19.31 13.69
CA SER A 214 -7.30 -19.27 15.14
C SER A 214 -8.70 -19.70 15.58
N SER A 215 -9.73 -19.43 14.78
CA SER A 215 -11.10 -19.88 15.08
C SER A 215 -11.27 -21.40 15.00
N TRP A 216 -10.30 -22.09 14.43
CA TRP A 216 -10.24 -23.56 14.31
C TRP A 216 -9.06 -24.17 15.06
N GLU A 217 -8.42 -23.40 15.97
CA GLU A 217 -7.25 -23.82 16.76
C GLU A 217 -6.07 -24.31 15.91
N ILE A 218 -5.97 -23.83 14.64
CA ILE A 218 -4.88 -24.17 13.74
C ILE A 218 -3.75 -23.17 13.95
N SER A 219 -2.57 -23.68 14.39
CA SER A 219 -1.39 -22.82 14.56
C SER A 219 -0.80 -22.40 13.23
N SER A 220 -0.47 -21.12 13.12
CA SER A 220 0.28 -20.55 11.99
C SER A 220 1.70 -20.09 12.38
N ASP A 221 2.17 -20.44 13.58
CA ASP A 221 3.44 -19.96 14.11
C ASP A 221 4.67 -20.53 13.39
N THR A 222 4.55 -21.74 12.85
CA THR A 222 5.60 -22.44 12.08
C THR A 222 5.42 -22.30 10.57
N ALA A 223 4.53 -21.43 10.11
CA ALA A 223 4.30 -21.23 8.70
C ALA A 223 5.55 -20.66 8.01
N MET A 224 5.86 -21.17 6.81
CA MET A 224 6.80 -20.52 5.92
C MET A 224 6.24 -19.19 5.47
N GLU A 225 7.03 -18.11 5.59
CA GLU A 225 6.57 -16.77 5.25
C GLU A 225 7.17 -16.30 3.93
N VAL A 226 6.31 -15.74 3.08
CA VAL A 226 6.68 -15.09 1.82
C VAL A 226 6.07 -13.69 1.76
N ASN A 227 6.70 -12.78 1.02
CA ASN A 227 6.28 -11.38 0.97
C ASN A 227 5.37 -11.02 -0.21
N SER A 228 5.11 -11.95 -1.13
CA SER A 228 4.20 -11.74 -2.26
C SER A 228 3.30 -12.94 -2.52
N MET A 229 2.12 -12.67 -3.08
CA MET A 229 1.16 -13.72 -3.46
C MET A 229 1.68 -14.56 -4.62
N GLU A 230 2.42 -13.96 -5.55
CA GLU A 230 3.03 -14.68 -6.68
C GLU A 230 4.02 -15.74 -6.17
N LEU A 231 4.92 -15.35 -5.27
CA LEU A 231 5.84 -16.30 -4.65
C LEU A 231 5.10 -17.39 -3.88
N LEU A 232 4.02 -17.03 -3.17
CA LEU A 232 3.21 -18.01 -2.44
C LEU A 232 2.62 -19.04 -3.39
N ILE A 233 2.06 -18.62 -4.54
CA ILE A 233 1.55 -19.49 -5.57
C ILE A 233 2.64 -20.44 -6.09
N ASP A 234 3.82 -19.89 -6.41
CA ASP A 234 4.93 -20.69 -6.95
C ASP A 234 5.45 -21.70 -5.93
N PHE A 235 5.61 -21.32 -4.67
CA PHE A 235 6.01 -22.25 -3.60
C PHE A 235 5.01 -23.41 -3.43
N VAL A 236 3.72 -23.13 -3.48
CA VAL A 236 2.70 -24.18 -3.38
C VAL A 236 2.72 -25.09 -4.61
N LYS A 237 2.94 -24.55 -5.81
CA LYS A 237 3.08 -25.34 -7.04
C LYS A 237 4.25 -26.30 -7.00
N THR A 238 5.35 -25.93 -6.34
CA THR A 238 6.51 -26.84 -6.17
C THR A 238 6.26 -27.98 -5.18
N GLY A 239 5.13 -27.96 -4.47
CA GLY A 239 4.78 -29.03 -3.51
C GLY A 239 5.45 -28.91 -2.14
N LEU A 240 5.80 -27.69 -1.72
CA LEU A 240 6.42 -27.45 -0.42
C LEU A 240 5.42 -27.38 0.72
N GLY A 241 4.12 -27.22 0.42
CA GLY A 241 3.12 -27.10 1.47
C GLY A 241 1.71 -26.74 0.97
N VAL A 242 0.91 -26.25 1.91
CA VAL A 242 -0.43 -25.71 1.69
C VAL A 242 -0.38 -24.20 1.84
N GLY A 243 -0.87 -23.48 0.84
CA GLY A 243 -0.95 -22.02 0.86
C GLY A 243 -2.39 -21.51 0.88
N CYS A 244 -2.62 -20.35 1.50
CA CYS A 244 -3.88 -19.64 1.38
C CYS A 244 -3.77 -18.59 0.26
N ILE A 245 -4.54 -18.77 -0.81
CA ILE A 245 -4.42 -18.02 -2.06
C ILE A 245 -5.80 -17.51 -2.48
N ILE A 246 -5.82 -16.37 -3.16
CA ILE A 246 -7.05 -15.83 -3.74
C ILE A 246 -7.45 -16.67 -4.96
N LYS A 247 -8.64 -17.28 -4.90
CA LYS A 247 -9.15 -18.21 -5.91
C LYS A 247 -9.17 -17.62 -7.31
N GLU A 248 -9.53 -16.34 -7.42
CA GLU A 248 -9.65 -15.65 -8.71
C GLU A 248 -8.31 -15.58 -9.47
N PHE A 249 -7.18 -15.68 -8.76
CA PHE A 249 -5.84 -15.52 -9.32
C PHE A 249 -5.20 -16.82 -9.82
N ILE A 250 -5.81 -17.95 -9.48
CA ILE A 250 -5.33 -19.31 -9.81
C ILE A 250 -6.36 -20.15 -10.55
N LYS A 251 -7.23 -19.49 -11.34
CA LYS A 251 -8.27 -20.20 -12.11
C LYS A 251 -7.68 -21.22 -13.07
N GLU A 252 -6.57 -20.88 -13.72
CA GLU A 252 -5.89 -21.78 -14.65
C GLU A 252 -5.32 -23.00 -13.93
N GLU A 253 -4.65 -22.78 -12.79
CA GLU A 253 -4.07 -23.83 -11.97
C GLU A 253 -5.12 -24.79 -11.40
N LEU A 254 -6.28 -24.27 -11.03
CA LEU A 254 -7.41 -25.12 -10.58
C LEU A 254 -8.02 -25.91 -11.75
N ASN A 255 -8.16 -25.30 -12.93
CA ASN A 255 -8.73 -25.95 -14.12
C ASN A 255 -7.82 -27.05 -14.65
N ASN A 256 -6.52 -26.81 -14.74
CA ASN A 256 -5.53 -27.81 -15.21
C ASN A 256 -5.07 -28.76 -14.10
N LYS A 257 -5.60 -28.61 -12.88
CA LYS A 257 -5.32 -29.42 -11.70
C LYS A 257 -3.84 -29.41 -11.26
N SER A 258 -3.07 -28.40 -11.62
CA SER A 258 -1.73 -28.21 -11.04
C SER A 258 -1.81 -27.81 -9.57
N LEU A 259 -2.91 -27.16 -9.18
CA LEU A 259 -3.31 -26.93 -7.78
C LEU A 259 -4.69 -27.54 -7.51
N ILE A 260 -4.89 -28.03 -6.31
CA ILE A 260 -6.20 -28.51 -5.82
C ILE A 260 -6.60 -27.72 -4.57
N GLN A 261 -7.88 -27.45 -4.46
CA GLN A 261 -8.44 -26.82 -3.26
C GLN A 261 -8.48 -27.84 -2.11
N ILE A 262 -7.94 -27.45 -0.98
CA ILE A 262 -7.98 -28.24 0.26
C ILE A 262 -9.26 -27.90 1.02
N LYS A 263 -9.91 -28.94 1.52
CA LYS A 263 -11.12 -28.78 2.35
C LYS A 263 -10.80 -28.06 3.66
N THR A 264 -11.64 -27.14 4.01
CA THR A 264 -11.57 -26.36 5.27
C THR A 264 -12.77 -26.70 6.14
N PRO A 265 -12.66 -26.56 7.47
CA PRO A 265 -13.78 -26.79 8.40
C PRO A 265 -15.01 -25.93 8.10
N SER A 266 -14.82 -24.70 7.64
CA SER A 266 -15.88 -23.82 7.13
C SER A 266 -15.37 -23.00 5.93
N THR A 267 -16.30 -22.40 5.19
CA THR A 267 -15.96 -21.47 4.10
C THR A 267 -15.38 -20.19 4.65
N ILE A 268 -14.24 -19.74 4.11
CA ILE A 268 -13.68 -18.43 4.43
C ILE A 268 -14.61 -17.36 3.85
N LYS A 269 -14.96 -16.35 4.65
CA LYS A 269 -15.81 -15.23 4.19
C LYS A 269 -15.13 -14.47 3.06
N PRO A 270 -15.86 -14.15 1.97
CA PRO A 270 -15.28 -13.34 0.90
C PRO A 270 -14.93 -11.94 1.42
N ARG A 271 -13.85 -11.38 0.85
CA ARG A 271 -13.43 -10.02 1.15
C ARG A 271 -13.86 -9.07 0.03
N GLN A 272 -14.37 -7.91 0.40
CA GLN A 272 -14.67 -6.84 -0.54
C GLN A 272 -13.37 -6.21 -1.04
N ILE A 273 -13.29 -5.94 -2.33
CA ILE A 273 -12.29 -5.04 -2.92
C ILE A 273 -12.97 -3.74 -3.33
N CYS A 274 -12.23 -2.66 -3.22
CA CYS A 274 -12.75 -1.32 -3.47
C CYS A 274 -11.66 -0.39 -3.99
N PHE A 275 -12.12 0.59 -4.70
CA PHE A 275 -11.39 1.82 -4.95
C PHE A 275 -11.65 2.82 -3.85
#